data_14e1e31020d133cf44298fd305274ded
#
_entry.id   14e1e31020d133cf44298fd305274ded
#
_cell.length_a   1.000
_cell.length_b   1.000
_cell.length_c   1.000
_cell.angle_alpha   90.00
_cell.angle_beta   90.00
_cell.angle_gamma   90.00
#
_symmetry.space_group_name_H-M   'P 1'
#
loop_
_entity.id
_entity.type
_entity.pdbx_description
1 polymer ?
#
loop_
_entity_poly.entity_id
_entity_poly.type
_entity_poly.pdbx_seq_one_letter_code
_entity_poly.pdbx_strand_id
1 'polypeptide(L)'
;MRTEVRALRAYTLDLSPCRFKLDQNEVPWELPRRIKEEIARRLVDREWARYPDFHAARLRERLAAAHGWVPAGVLVGNGSNELLAATMAAVGGPGREILGLAPSFGLYPVFALQSGARYRAVGPRADLALPTDELEREIDRDPRRAV
;
A
#
# COMPACT_ATOMS: atom_id res chain seq x y z
N MET A 1 -19.48 -8.70 -14.00
CA MET A 1 -18.36 -8.76 -13.01
C MET A 1 -17.41 -9.84 -13.47
N ARG A 2 -16.09 -9.58 -13.50
CA ARG A 2 -15.06 -10.56 -13.89
C ARG A 2 -15.10 -11.77 -12.95
N THR A 3 -14.91 -13.00 -13.51
CA THR A 3 -14.99 -14.26 -12.76
C THR A 3 -14.00 -14.30 -11.61
N GLU A 4 -12.79 -13.82 -11.85
CA GLU A 4 -11.70 -13.77 -10.87
C GLU A 4 -12.08 -12.87 -9.66
N VAL A 5 -12.74 -11.75 -9.92
CA VAL A 5 -13.20 -10.83 -8.86
C VAL A 5 -14.34 -11.43 -8.05
N ARG A 6 -15.20 -12.26 -8.69
CA ARG A 6 -16.28 -12.96 -7.96
C ARG A 6 -15.77 -14.02 -6.98
N ALA A 7 -14.60 -14.57 -7.25
CA ALA A 7 -13.95 -15.56 -6.39
C ALA A 7 -13.22 -14.96 -5.19
N LEU A 8 -13.03 -13.64 -5.16
CA LEU A 8 -12.37 -12.97 -4.04
C LEU A 8 -13.23 -13.08 -2.77
N ARG A 9 -12.59 -13.45 -1.68
CA ARG A 9 -13.16 -13.30 -0.35
C ARG A 9 -12.94 -11.88 0.15
N ALA A 10 -13.92 -11.34 0.87
CA ALA A 10 -13.75 -10.05 1.53
C ALA A 10 -12.53 -10.11 2.48
N TYR A 11 -11.72 -9.05 2.45
CA TYR A 11 -10.68 -8.90 3.45
C TYR A 11 -11.33 -8.67 4.81
N THR A 12 -11.06 -9.54 5.76
CA THR A 12 -11.56 -9.44 7.12
C THR A 12 -10.39 -9.39 8.08
N LEU A 13 -10.49 -8.52 9.07
CA LEU A 13 -9.52 -8.47 10.16
C LEU A 13 -9.83 -9.57 11.17
N ASP A 14 -8.80 -10.21 11.66
CA ASP A 14 -8.93 -11.06 12.85
C ASP A 14 -9.06 -10.15 14.08
N LEU A 15 -10.23 -10.20 14.72
CA LEU A 15 -10.53 -9.44 15.93
C LEU A 15 -10.34 -10.28 17.20
N SER A 16 -9.68 -11.43 17.09
CA SER A 16 -9.40 -12.27 18.25
C SER A 16 -8.62 -11.51 19.32
N PRO A 17 -8.99 -11.64 20.60
CA PRO A 17 -8.26 -11.03 21.69
C PRO A 17 -6.80 -11.49 21.67
N CYS A 18 -5.86 -10.56 21.66
CA CYS A 18 -4.45 -10.85 21.72
C CYS A 18 -3.75 -9.93 22.74
N ARG A 19 -2.67 -10.43 23.32
CA ARG A 19 -1.87 -9.65 24.27
C ARG A 19 -1.09 -8.53 23.57
N PHE A 20 -0.63 -8.80 22.35
CA PHE A 20 0.11 -7.87 21.53
C PHE A 20 -0.48 -7.87 20.11
N LYS A 21 -0.98 -6.74 19.66
CA LYS A 21 -1.51 -6.57 18.31
C LYS A 21 -0.40 -6.08 17.40
N LEU A 22 0.08 -6.94 16.51
CA LEU A 22 1.21 -6.67 15.62
C LEU A 22 0.87 -6.86 14.12
N ASP A 23 -0.41 -7.06 13.81
CA ASP A 23 -0.89 -7.47 12.49
C ASP A 23 -1.29 -6.32 11.57
N GLN A 24 -1.43 -5.10 12.10
CA GLN A 24 -1.92 -3.94 11.35
C GLN A 24 -0.93 -2.78 11.26
N ASN A 25 0.26 -2.93 11.81
CA ASN A 25 1.29 -1.89 11.82
C ASN A 25 0.81 -0.56 12.44
N GLU A 26 -0.07 -0.66 13.43
CA GLU A 26 -0.60 0.50 14.14
C GLU A 26 0.44 1.10 15.09
N VAL A 27 0.42 2.41 15.24
CA VAL A 27 1.26 3.12 16.21
C VAL A 27 0.76 2.79 17.63
N PRO A 28 1.61 2.28 18.56
CA PRO A 28 1.18 1.83 19.87
C PRO A 28 0.87 2.94 20.87
N TRP A 29 1.01 4.19 20.49
CA TRP A 29 0.69 5.36 21.31
C TRP A 29 -0.23 6.32 20.57
N GLU A 30 -1.01 7.03 21.34
CA GLU A 30 -1.98 8.00 20.82
C GLU A 30 -1.32 9.34 20.50
N LEU A 31 -1.85 10.03 19.48
CA LEU A 31 -1.41 11.37 19.14
C LEU A 31 -1.70 12.34 20.30
N PRO A 32 -0.73 13.19 20.70
CA PRO A 32 -0.94 14.14 21.78
C PRO A 32 -2.19 15.02 21.57
N ARG A 33 -2.97 15.20 22.64
CA ARG A 33 -4.25 15.90 22.60
C ARG A 33 -4.14 17.31 21.97
N ARG A 34 -3.11 18.07 22.31
CA ARG A 34 -2.85 19.40 21.76
C ARG A 34 -2.74 19.41 20.24
N ILE A 35 -2.17 18.34 19.64
CA ILE A 35 -2.04 18.22 18.18
C ILE A 35 -3.40 17.92 17.55
N LYS A 36 -4.19 17.04 18.15
CA LYS A 36 -5.56 16.74 17.69
C LYS A 36 -6.43 17.99 17.71
N GLU A 37 -6.39 18.77 18.78
CA GLU A 37 -7.15 20.02 18.94
C GLU A 37 -6.74 21.06 17.90
N GLU A 38 -5.44 21.20 17.63
CA GLU A 38 -4.95 22.14 16.60
C GLU A 38 -5.38 21.69 15.18
N ILE A 39 -5.33 20.39 14.88
CA ILE A 39 -5.84 19.86 13.61
C ILE A 39 -7.33 20.14 13.47
N ALA A 40 -8.12 19.84 14.51
CA ALA A 40 -9.56 20.05 14.50
C ALA A 40 -9.92 21.53 14.28
N ARG A 41 -9.24 22.44 14.97
CA ARG A 41 -9.42 23.88 14.81
C ARG A 41 -9.15 24.33 13.36
N ARG A 42 -8.04 23.89 12.76
CA ARG A 42 -7.71 24.22 11.37
C ARG A 42 -8.68 23.61 10.36
N LEU A 43 -9.27 22.46 10.68
CA LEU A 43 -10.27 21.83 9.82
C LEU A 43 -11.59 22.61 9.84
N VAL A 44 -12.02 23.08 11.02
CA VAL A 44 -13.25 23.88 11.16
C VAL A 44 -13.19 25.18 10.34
N ASP A 45 -12.02 25.79 10.26
CA ASP A 45 -11.81 27.04 9.51
C ASP A 45 -11.78 26.85 7.97
N ARG A 46 -11.90 25.61 7.47
CA ARG A 46 -11.86 25.33 6.03
C ARG A 46 -13.25 25.27 5.42
N GLU A 47 -13.32 25.61 4.15
CA GLU A 47 -14.53 25.42 3.34
C GLU A 47 -14.67 23.94 2.95
N TRP A 48 -15.60 23.24 3.58
CA TRP A 48 -15.82 21.80 3.37
C TRP A 48 -16.62 21.48 2.09
N ALA A 49 -17.34 22.48 1.57
CA ALA A 49 -18.13 22.34 0.36
C ALA A 49 -17.33 22.61 -0.94
N ARG A 50 -16.01 22.75 -0.83
CA ARG A 50 -15.12 22.99 -1.97
C ARG A 50 -14.20 21.82 -2.21
N TYR A 51 -13.89 21.58 -3.48
CA TYR A 51 -12.85 20.62 -3.84
C TYR A 51 -11.49 21.05 -3.27
N PRO A 52 -10.71 20.11 -2.77
CA PRO A 52 -9.34 20.40 -2.35
C PRO A 52 -8.42 20.64 -3.55
N ASP A 53 -7.18 21.03 -3.28
CA ASP A 53 -6.11 20.97 -4.28
C ASP A 53 -5.90 19.51 -4.73
N PHE A 54 -6.24 19.23 -6.00
CA PHE A 54 -6.15 17.89 -6.59
C PHE A 54 -4.72 17.33 -6.61
N HIS A 55 -3.73 18.19 -6.62
CA HIS A 55 -2.33 17.78 -6.66
C HIS A 55 -1.70 17.69 -5.27
N ALA A 56 -2.38 18.14 -4.24
CA ALA A 56 -1.87 18.23 -2.87
C ALA A 56 -0.45 18.84 -2.82
N ALA A 57 -0.20 19.89 -3.61
CA ALA A 57 1.12 20.44 -3.89
C ALA A 57 1.92 20.72 -2.61
N ARG A 58 1.28 21.43 -1.67
CA ARG A 58 1.90 21.78 -0.38
C ARG A 58 2.28 20.57 0.46
N LEU A 59 1.46 19.50 0.44
CA LEU A 59 1.77 18.25 1.16
C LEU A 59 2.94 17.53 0.50
N ARG A 60 2.95 17.44 -0.82
CA ARG A 60 4.03 16.83 -1.60
C ARG A 60 5.36 17.53 -1.38
N GLU A 61 5.38 18.86 -1.38
CA GLU A 61 6.57 19.66 -1.07
C GLU A 61 7.13 19.34 0.31
N ARG A 62 6.26 19.29 1.33
CA ARG A 62 6.67 18.99 2.70
C ARG A 62 7.18 17.57 2.87
N LEU A 63 6.52 16.60 2.25
CA LEU A 63 6.98 15.20 2.28
C LEU A 63 8.30 15.05 1.55
N ALA A 64 8.44 15.65 0.38
CA ALA A 64 9.70 15.64 -0.37
C ALA A 64 10.86 16.23 0.45
N ALA A 65 10.64 17.38 1.07
CA ALA A 65 11.66 18.01 1.92
C ALA A 65 12.03 17.15 3.13
N ALA A 66 11.03 16.50 3.77
CA ALA A 66 11.26 15.64 4.93
C ALA A 66 12.07 14.38 4.58
N HIS A 67 11.97 13.89 3.34
CA HIS A 67 12.62 12.67 2.86
C HIS A 67 13.81 12.93 1.91
N GLY A 68 14.24 14.17 1.74
CA GLY A 68 15.34 14.49 0.83
C GLY A 68 15.03 14.17 -0.64
N TRP A 69 13.78 14.30 -1.05
CA TRP A 69 13.30 13.94 -2.39
C TRP A 69 12.72 15.15 -3.14
N VAL A 70 12.30 14.94 -4.38
CA VAL A 70 11.67 15.99 -5.21
C VAL A 70 10.14 15.87 -5.15
N PRO A 71 9.37 16.99 -5.14
CA PRO A 71 7.91 16.96 -5.07
C PRO A 71 7.26 16.18 -6.23
N ALA A 72 7.87 16.18 -7.41
CA ALA A 72 7.41 15.42 -8.56
C ALA A 72 7.48 13.89 -8.35
N GLY A 73 8.34 13.43 -7.48
CA GLY A 73 8.49 12.01 -7.12
C GLY A 73 7.63 11.56 -5.94
N VAL A 74 6.69 12.40 -5.45
CA VAL A 74 5.81 12.08 -4.32
C VAL A 74 4.38 11.94 -4.80
N LEU A 75 3.77 10.80 -4.52
CA LEU A 75 2.33 10.59 -4.66
C LEU A 75 1.68 10.60 -3.28
N VAL A 76 0.50 11.20 -3.21
CA VAL A 76 -0.33 11.20 -2.00
C VAL A 76 -1.70 10.58 -2.33
N GLY A 77 -2.25 9.83 -1.39
CA GLY A 77 -3.53 9.15 -1.53
C GLY A 77 -4.19 8.93 -0.18
N ASN A 78 -5.35 8.33 -0.21
CA ASN A 78 -6.11 8.01 0.99
C ASN A 78 -5.60 6.69 1.63
N GLY A 79 -4.38 6.77 2.12
CA GLY A 79 -3.66 5.64 2.70
C GLY A 79 -2.90 4.80 1.66
N SER A 80 -2.03 3.92 2.16
CA SER A 80 -1.16 3.07 1.32
C SER A 80 -1.93 2.12 0.41
N ASN A 81 -3.10 1.66 0.82
CA ASN A 81 -3.92 0.73 0.03
C ASN A 81 -4.36 1.33 -1.30
N GLU A 82 -4.76 2.59 -1.32
CA GLU A 82 -5.11 3.29 -2.55
C GLU A 82 -3.90 3.39 -3.48
N LEU A 83 -2.75 3.77 -2.95
CA LEU A 83 -1.51 3.91 -3.73
C LEU A 83 -1.02 2.56 -4.26
N LEU A 84 -1.09 1.50 -3.46
CA LEU A 84 -0.75 0.13 -3.88
C LEU A 84 -1.69 -0.35 -5.00
N ALA A 85 -2.99 -0.15 -4.85
CA ALA A 85 -3.96 -0.52 -5.87
C ALA A 85 -3.73 0.26 -7.18
N ALA A 86 -3.49 1.58 -7.09
CA ALA A 86 -3.17 2.42 -8.24
C ALA A 86 -1.87 2.00 -8.94
N THR A 87 -0.82 1.71 -8.16
CA THR A 87 0.46 1.23 -8.69
C THR A 87 0.27 -0.09 -9.43
N MET A 88 -0.40 -1.07 -8.80
CA MET A 88 -0.63 -2.36 -9.43
C MET A 88 -1.55 -2.26 -10.66
N ALA A 89 -2.50 -1.33 -10.66
CA ALA A 89 -3.31 -1.05 -11.85
C ALA A 89 -2.49 -0.45 -13.00
N ALA A 90 -1.49 0.37 -12.68
CA ALA A 90 -0.63 0.99 -13.68
C ALA A 90 0.37 0.02 -14.30
N VAL A 91 0.92 -0.92 -13.51
CA VAL A 91 1.97 -1.85 -13.98
C VAL A 91 1.46 -3.26 -14.27
N GLY A 92 0.30 -3.63 -13.72
CA GLY A 92 -0.34 -4.94 -13.90
C GLY A 92 -1.06 -5.07 -15.24
N GLY A 93 -1.93 -6.07 -15.32
CA GLY A 93 -2.78 -6.33 -16.48
C GLY A 93 -2.76 -7.80 -16.93
N PRO A 94 -3.59 -8.16 -17.90
CA PRO A 94 -3.62 -9.52 -18.45
C PRO A 94 -2.26 -9.96 -18.99
N GLY A 95 -1.84 -11.17 -18.64
CA GLY A 95 -0.55 -11.74 -19.06
C GLY A 95 0.66 -11.24 -18.27
N ARG A 96 0.47 -10.30 -17.33
CA ARG A 96 1.52 -9.85 -16.42
C ARG A 96 1.48 -10.64 -15.10
N GLU A 97 2.59 -10.61 -14.41
CA GLU A 97 2.74 -11.22 -13.09
C GLU A 97 3.34 -10.21 -12.11
N ILE A 98 2.73 -10.10 -10.94
CA ILE A 98 3.27 -9.31 -9.84
C ILE A 98 3.94 -10.28 -8.87
N LEU A 99 5.22 -10.06 -8.63
CA LEU A 99 6.02 -10.84 -7.72
C LEU A 99 6.00 -10.19 -6.33
N GLY A 100 5.86 -11.00 -5.30
CA GLY A 100 5.86 -10.55 -3.92
C GLY A 100 6.36 -11.62 -2.96
N LEU A 101 6.24 -11.34 -1.68
CA LEU A 101 6.65 -12.25 -0.61
C LEU A 101 5.46 -12.95 0.03
N ALA A 102 5.68 -14.12 0.62
CA ALA A 102 4.74 -14.79 1.53
C ALA A 102 5.51 -15.44 2.70
N PRO A 103 5.11 -15.20 3.96
CA PRO A 103 3.95 -14.39 4.36
C PRO A 103 4.18 -12.89 4.16
N SER A 104 3.15 -12.16 3.78
CA SER A 104 3.18 -10.71 3.57
C SER A 104 1.78 -10.10 3.72
N PHE A 105 1.62 -8.83 3.37
CA PHE A 105 0.35 -8.13 3.47
C PHE A 105 -0.72 -8.77 2.56
N GLY A 106 -1.84 -9.18 3.17
CA GLY A 106 -2.87 -9.99 2.50
C GLY A 106 -3.59 -9.33 1.33
N LEU A 107 -3.45 -8.01 1.15
CA LEU A 107 -4.08 -7.31 0.01
C LEU A 107 -3.22 -7.28 -1.25
N TYR A 108 -1.94 -7.62 -1.22
CA TYR A 108 -1.13 -7.67 -2.44
C TYR A 108 -1.72 -8.62 -3.52
N PRO A 109 -2.08 -9.87 -3.19
CA PRO A 109 -2.74 -10.75 -4.16
C PRO A 109 -4.07 -10.19 -4.68
N VAL A 110 -4.82 -9.51 -3.82
CA VAL A 110 -6.12 -8.92 -4.16
C VAL A 110 -5.94 -7.79 -5.19
N PHE A 111 -5.01 -6.87 -4.95
CA PHE A 111 -4.73 -5.77 -5.89
C PHE A 111 -4.15 -6.26 -7.21
N ALA A 112 -3.26 -7.27 -7.18
CA ALA A 112 -2.76 -7.90 -8.39
C ALA A 112 -3.89 -8.49 -9.23
N LEU A 113 -4.80 -9.23 -8.61
CA LEU A 113 -5.96 -9.81 -9.29
C LEU A 113 -6.92 -8.74 -9.81
N GLN A 114 -7.14 -7.67 -9.07
CA GLN A 114 -7.96 -6.54 -9.50
C GLN A 114 -7.36 -5.84 -10.73
N SER A 115 -6.05 -5.74 -10.82
CA SER A 115 -5.36 -5.21 -12.01
C SER A 115 -5.43 -6.14 -13.23
N GLY A 116 -5.82 -7.41 -13.04
CA GLY A 116 -5.84 -8.44 -14.07
C GLY A 116 -4.53 -9.23 -14.18
N ALA A 117 -3.56 -8.95 -13.32
CA ALA A 117 -2.30 -9.68 -13.24
C ALA A 117 -2.43 -10.93 -12.37
N ARG A 118 -1.49 -11.86 -12.53
CA ARG A 118 -1.29 -12.94 -11.57
C ARG A 118 -0.40 -12.48 -10.43
N TYR A 119 -0.65 -12.98 -9.23
CA TYR A 119 0.25 -12.80 -8.10
C TYR A 119 1.06 -14.07 -7.89
N ARG A 120 2.37 -13.92 -7.77
CA ARG A 120 3.29 -14.97 -7.41
C ARG A 120 4.06 -14.57 -6.16
N ALA A 121 4.04 -15.43 -5.17
CA ALA A 121 4.77 -15.21 -3.93
C ALA A 121 6.01 -16.10 -3.86
N VAL A 122 7.09 -15.50 -3.36
CA VAL A 122 8.31 -16.20 -2.96
C VAL A 122 8.31 -16.24 -1.43
N GLY A 123 8.57 -17.41 -0.87
CA GLY A 123 8.63 -17.60 0.58
C GLY A 123 9.95 -17.12 1.17
N PRO A 124 9.99 -16.84 2.49
CA PRO A 124 11.23 -16.55 3.18
C PRO A 124 12.11 -17.79 3.26
N ARG A 125 13.41 -17.59 3.46
CA ARG A 125 14.32 -18.67 3.82
C ARG A 125 13.94 -19.29 5.17
N ALA A 126 14.46 -20.47 5.49
CA ALA A 126 14.18 -21.15 6.74
C ALA A 126 14.54 -20.33 7.99
N ASP A 127 15.50 -19.42 7.87
CA ASP A 127 15.92 -18.46 8.89
C ASP A 127 15.09 -17.15 8.90
N LEU A 128 14.02 -17.09 8.11
CA LEU A 128 13.19 -15.91 7.87
C LEU A 128 13.92 -14.75 7.18
N ALA A 129 15.11 -14.96 6.64
CA ALA A 129 15.81 -13.96 5.86
C ALA A 129 15.09 -13.69 4.52
N LEU A 130 15.25 -12.48 4.01
CA LEU A 130 14.72 -12.11 2.70
C LEU A 130 15.36 -12.98 1.60
N PRO A 131 14.58 -13.65 0.74
CA PRO A 131 15.10 -14.52 -0.31
C PRO A 131 15.54 -13.72 -1.56
N THR A 132 16.51 -12.81 -1.37
CA THR A 132 16.96 -11.88 -2.43
C THR A 132 17.39 -12.58 -3.70
N ASP A 133 18.23 -13.65 -3.57
CA ASP A 133 18.74 -14.40 -4.73
C ASP A 133 17.61 -15.11 -5.51
N GLU A 134 16.53 -15.50 -4.83
CA GLU A 134 15.38 -16.11 -5.48
C GLU A 134 14.53 -15.05 -6.18
N LEU A 135 14.32 -13.89 -5.53
CA LEU A 135 13.63 -12.76 -6.12
C LEU A 135 14.34 -12.28 -7.39
N GLU A 136 15.66 -12.09 -7.34
CA GLU A 136 16.47 -11.69 -8.50
C GLU A 136 16.34 -12.71 -9.65
N ARG A 137 16.51 -13.99 -9.36
CA ARG A 137 16.31 -15.06 -10.37
C ARG A 137 14.92 -15.05 -10.98
N GLU A 138 13.88 -14.78 -10.20
CA GLU A 138 12.51 -14.71 -10.69
C GLU A 138 12.26 -13.46 -11.53
N ILE A 139 12.90 -12.33 -11.22
CA ILE A 139 12.85 -11.10 -12.03
C ILE A 139 13.52 -11.35 -13.39
N ASP A 140 14.72 -11.90 -13.40
CA ASP A 140 15.49 -12.16 -14.61
C ASP A 140 14.82 -13.18 -15.55
N ARG A 141 14.08 -14.12 -14.97
CA ARG A 141 13.39 -15.18 -15.70
C ARG A 141 12.25 -14.68 -16.59
N ASP A 142 11.55 -13.62 -16.17
CA ASP A 142 10.46 -13.03 -16.96
C ASP A 142 10.43 -11.50 -16.79
N PRO A 143 11.00 -10.76 -17.76
CA PRO A 143 11.06 -9.29 -17.68
C PRO A 143 9.69 -8.61 -17.73
N ARG A 144 8.60 -9.33 -18.00
CA ARG A 144 7.22 -8.80 -17.95
C ARG A 144 6.66 -8.75 -16.53
N ARG A 145 7.37 -9.29 -15.55
CA ARG A 145 6.97 -9.20 -14.14
C ARG A 145 7.10 -7.78 -13.64
N ALA A 146 6.11 -7.35 -12.88
CA ALA A 146 6.21 -6.15 -12.06
C ALA A 146 6.55 -6.58 -10.63
N VAL A 147 7.50 -5.93 -10.02
CA VAL A 147 7.95 -6.20 -8.65
C VAL A 147 7.39 -5.15 -7.71
#